data_b9b8e8b6f5aa02d0ee116e6556dce7e9
#
_entry.id   b9b8e8b6f5aa02d0ee116e6556dce7e9
#
_cell.length_a   1.000
_cell.length_b   1.000
_cell.length_c   1.000
_cell.angle_alpha   90.00
_cell.angle_beta   90.00
_cell.angle_gamma   90.00
#
_symmetry.space_group_name_H-M   'P 1'
#
loop_
_entity.id
_entity.type
_entity.pdbx_description
1 polymer ?
#
loop_
_entity_poly.entity_id
_entity_poly.type
_entity_poly.pdbx_seq_one_letter_code
_entity_poly.pdbx_strand_id
1 'polypeptide(L)'
;MRMTPVAAAAALVLAACGGPDPADGPTDGEAVRERAEKAQTARRRTGAEIQERALNRVIRTSYLCNNGERLTVDFDNPRQMATVRNSAGKAVDLHQELAGSGLWYRASGYELRGEGAMAVWTGDGRQPTDCRAVD
;
A
#
# COMPACT_ATOMS: atom_id res chain seq x y z
N MET A 1 -0.03 -15.05 -84.17
CA MET A 1 0.98 -14.38 -83.39
C MET A 1 1.24 -15.25 -82.14
N ARG A 2 2.44 -15.69 -82.00
CA ARG A 2 2.80 -16.78 -81.07
C ARG A 2 3.27 -16.19 -79.71
N MET A 3 2.62 -16.59 -78.65
CA MET A 3 3.08 -16.30 -77.28
C MET A 3 3.76 -17.53 -76.73
N THR A 4 5.01 -17.39 -76.38
CA THR A 4 5.79 -18.40 -75.64
C THR A 4 5.76 -18.12 -74.16
N PRO A 5 5.50 -19.12 -73.29
CA PRO A 5 5.66 -18.95 -71.83
C PRO A 5 7.09 -19.27 -71.45
N VAL A 6 7.71 -18.37 -70.70
CA VAL A 6 8.99 -18.59 -70.03
C VAL A 6 8.69 -19.19 -68.63
N ALA A 7 9.15 -20.41 -68.44
CA ALA A 7 9.12 -21.09 -67.20
C ALA A 7 10.34 -20.64 -66.35
N ALA A 8 10.09 -19.97 -65.18
CA ALA A 8 11.11 -19.68 -64.23
C ALA A 8 11.11 -20.76 -63.13
N ALA A 9 12.14 -21.57 -63.09
CA ALA A 9 12.37 -22.52 -62.01
C ALA A 9 13.00 -21.79 -60.81
N ALA A 10 12.27 -21.71 -59.71
CA ALA A 10 12.80 -21.24 -58.44
C ALA A 10 13.40 -22.43 -57.66
N ALA A 11 14.70 -22.45 -57.51
CA ALA A 11 15.40 -23.41 -56.69
C ALA A 11 15.28 -22.96 -55.20
N LEU A 12 14.57 -23.75 -54.39
CA LEU A 12 14.57 -23.62 -52.93
C LEU A 12 15.88 -24.21 -52.39
N VAL A 13 16.75 -23.35 -51.90
CA VAL A 13 17.90 -23.77 -51.09
C VAL A 13 17.40 -23.87 -49.64
N LEU A 14 17.20 -25.09 -49.13
CA LEU A 14 17.04 -25.37 -47.72
C LEU A 14 18.42 -25.23 -47.06
N ALA A 15 18.66 -24.10 -46.43
CA ALA A 15 19.75 -23.95 -45.47
C ALA A 15 19.36 -24.70 -44.19
N ALA A 16 19.89 -25.88 -44.00
CA ALA A 16 19.87 -26.56 -42.69
C ALA A 16 20.80 -25.80 -41.75
N CYS A 17 20.24 -24.92 -40.94
CA CYS A 17 20.91 -24.41 -39.74
C CYS A 17 20.95 -25.54 -38.72
N GLY A 18 22.04 -26.32 -38.71
CA GLY A 18 22.41 -27.14 -37.57
C GLY A 18 22.75 -26.22 -36.41
N GLY A 19 21.79 -25.99 -35.49
CA GLY A 19 22.06 -25.39 -34.22
C GLY A 19 22.83 -26.38 -33.33
N PRO A 20 23.67 -25.90 -32.41
CA PRO A 20 24.29 -26.78 -31.42
C PRO A 20 23.22 -27.47 -30.60
N ASP A 21 23.40 -28.75 -30.31
CA ASP A 21 22.55 -29.52 -29.41
C ASP A 21 22.38 -28.79 -28.07
N PRO A 22 21.14 -28.70 -27.52
CA PRO A 22 20.93 -28.17 -26.19
C PRO A 22 21.45 -29.18 -25.20
N ALA A 23 22.74 -29.09 -24.85
CA ALA A 23 23.30 -29.84 -23.75
C ALA A 23 22.79 -29.21 -22.47
N ASP A 24 21.91 -29.91 -21.75
CA ASP A 24 21.64 -29.85 -20.29
C ASP A 24 21.63 -28.47 -19.59
N GLY A 25 21.14 -27.44 -20.24
CA GLY A 25 20.77 -26.18 -19.57
C GLY A 25 19.28 -26.17 -19.22
N PRO A 26 18.88 -25.46 -18.15
CA PRO A 26 17.45 -25.31 -17.85
C PRO A 26 16.75 -24.76 -19.07
N THR A 27 15.62 -25.41 -19.44
CA THR A 27 14.82 -24.98 -20.58
C THR A 27 14.35 -23.53 -20.34
N ASP A 28 14.23 -22.74 -21.39
CA ASP A 28 13.81 -21.33 -21.28
C ASP A 28 12.55 -21.16 -20.42
N GLY A 29 11.67 -22.17 -20.43
CA GLY A 29 10.48 -22.21 -19.59
C GLY A 29 10.75 -22.35 -18.08
N GLU A 30 11.76 -23.11 -17.70
CA GLU A 30 12.15 -23.27 -16.29
C GLU A 30 12.81 -22.02 -15.76
N ALA A 31 13.70 -21.40 -16.52
CA ALA A 31 14.34 -20.13 -16.17
C ALA A 31 13.30 -18.99 -16.02
N VAL A 32 12.27 -18.96 -16.85
CA VAL A 32 11.17 -17.98 -16.74
C VAL A 32 10.35 -18.22 -15.50
N ARG A 33 10.02 -19.47 -15.16
CA ARG A 33 9.29 -19.82 -13.93
C ARG A 33 10.08 -19.45 -12.68
N GLU A 34 11.35 -19.78 -12.62
CA GLU A 34 12.21 -19.45 -11.48
C GLU A 34 12.31 -17.93 -11.26
N ARG A 35 12.44 -17.14 -12.35
CA ARG A 35 12.41 -15.67 -12.27
C ARG A 35 11.08 -15.14 -11.78
N ALA A 36 9.97 -15.72 -12.23
CA ALA A 36 8.63 -15.33 -11.80
C ALA A 36 8.42 -15.64 -10.32
N GLU A 37 8.84 -16.81 -9.83
CA GLU A 37 8.75 -17.19 -8.43
C GLU A 37 9.60 -16.30 -7.53
N LYS A 38 10.85 -16.00 -7.93
CA LYS A 38 11.73 -15.07 -7.21
C LYS A 38 11.11 -13.66 -7.15
N ALA A 39 10.57 -13.16 -8.26
CA ALA A 39 9.91 -11.85 -8.30
C ALA A 39 8.66 -11.82 -7.40
N GLN A 40 7.87 -12.89 -7.37
CA GLN A 40 6.68 -12.99 -6.56
C GLN A 40 7.02 -13.06 -5.05
N THR A 41 8.06 -13.82 -4.70
CA THR A 41 8.57 -13.90 -3.32
C THR A 41 9.12 -12.56 -2.85
N ALA A 42 9.87 -11.86 -3.71
CA ALA A 42 10.38 -10.51 -3.41
C ALA A 42 9.23 -9.51 -3.17
N ARG A 43 8.18 -9.52 -4.01
CA ARG A 43 6.99 -8.68 -3.83
C ARG A 43 6.27 -8.95 -2.51
N ARG A 44 6.12 -10.22 -2.12
CA ARG A 44 5.50 -10.60 -0.84
C ARG A 44 6.31 -10.10 0.35
N ARG A 45 7.64 -10.23 0.32
CA ARG A 45 8.53 -9.73 1.37
C ARG A 45 8.44 -8.22 1.50
N THR A 46 8.51 -7.49 0.40
CA THR A 46 8.39 -6.02 0.39
C THR A 46 7.05 -5.57 0.96
N GLY A 47 5.94 -6.25 0.61
CA GLY A 47 4.63 -5.95 1.17
C GLY A 47 4.56 -6.17 2.68
N ALA A 48 5.09 -7.29 3.19
CA ALA A 48 5.15 -7.59 4.62
C ALA A 48 6.03 -6.58 5.38
N GLU A 49 7.18 -6.21 4.83
CA GLU A 49 8.06 -5.20 5.44
C GLU A 49 7.42 -3.81 5.50
N ILE A 50 6.69 -3.41 4.46
CA ILE A 50 5.95 -2.14 4.45
C ILE A 50 4.86 -2.16 5.52
N GLN A 51 4.11 -3.26 5.62
CA GLN A 51 3.06 -3.42 6.62
C GLN A 51 3.64 -3.40 8.05
N GLU A 52 4.73 -4.12 8.29
CA GLU A 52 5.41 -4.13 9.57
C GLU A 52 5.91 -2.72 9.96
N ARG A 53 6.53 -1.99 9.03
CA ARG A 53 6.95 -0.61 9.27
C ARG A 53 5.76 0.32 9.56
N ALA A 54 4.64 0.13 8.89
CA ALA A 54 3.42 0.90 9.17
C ALA A 54 2.88 0.63 10.57
N LEU A 55 2.89 -0.63 11.01
CA LEU A 55 2.44 -1.02 12.35
C LEU A 55 3.39 -0.55 13.46
N ASN A 56 4.68 -0.39 13.17
CA ASN A 56 5.72 -0.05 14.14
C ASN A 56 6.14 1.42 14.13
N ARG A 57 5.29 2.31 13.63
CA ARG A 57 5.62 3.75 13.58
C ARG A 57 4.60 4.61 14.28
N VAL A 58 5.04 5.80 14.67
CA VAL A 58 4.16 6.90 15.08
C VAL A 58 3.74 7.68 13.83
N ILE A 59 2.45 7.87 13.67
CA ILE A 59 1.86 8.63 12.55
C ILE A 59 1.27 9.92 13.10
N ARG A 60 1.70 11.06 12.57
CA ARG A 60 1.13 12.36 12.93
C ARG A 60 0.10 12.78 11.89
N THR A 61 -1.06 13.19 12.36
CA THR A 61 -2.16 13.70 11.53
C THR A 61 -2.70 14.98 12.15
N SER A 62 -2.96 15.98 11.33
CA SER A 62 -3.64 17.20 11.76
C SER A 62 -5.10 17.15 11.36
N TYR A 63 -6.00 17.58 12.25
CA TYR A 63 -7.43 17.67 12.00
C TYR A 63 -7.91 19.10 12.18
N LEU A 64 -8.84 19.49 11.32
CA LEU A 64 -9.64 20.71 11.46
C LEU A 64 -11.07 20.32 11.77
N CYS A 65 -11.60 20.79 12.91
CA CYS A 65 -12.94 20.50 13.37
C CYS A 65 -13.94 21.57 12.95
N ASN A 66 -15.22 21.22 12.85
CA ASN A 66 -16.28 22.13 12.41
C ASN A 66 -16.49 23.32 13.40
N ASN A 67 -16.06 23.16 14.64
CA ASN A 67 -16.05 24.25 15.62
C ASN A 67 -14.83 25.19 15.50
N GLY A 68 -13.96 25.00 14.48
CA GLY A 68 -12.75 25.77 14.27
C GLY A 68 -11.53 25.29 15.06
N GLU A 69 -11.69 24.29 15.93
CA GLU A 69 -10.57 23.72 16.69
C GLU A 69 -9.63 22.95 15.75
N ARG A 70 -8.31 23.12 15.99
CA ARG A 70 -7.27 22.32 15.34
C ARG A 70 -6.72 21.33 16.33
N LEU A 71 -6.60 20.07 15.89
CA LEU A 71 -6.00 19.00 16.66
C LEU A 71 -4.80 18.44 15.92
N THR A 72 -3.76 18.12 16.67
CA THR A 72 -2.66 17.28 16.17
C THR A 72 -2.70 15.96 16.91
N VAL A 73 -2.77 14.87 16.19
CA VAL A 73 -2.86 13.53 16.75
C VAL A 73 -1.63 12.73 16.37
N ASP A 74 -0.92 12.25 17.36
CA ASP A 74 0.19 11.31 17.21
C ASP A 74 -0.32 9.90 17.51
N PHE A 75 -0.51 9.08 16.47
CA PHE A 75 -0.88 7.68 16.58
C PHE A 75 0.36 6.83 16.81
N ASP A 76 0.51 6.29 18.00
CA ASP A 76 1.58 5.37 18.39
C ASP A 76 1.09 3.93 18.24
N ASN A 77 1.26 3.35 17.06
CA ASN A 77 0.77 2.02 16.75
C ASN A 77 1.41 0.93 17.64
N PRO A 78 2.72 0.95 17.95
CA PRO A 78 3.32 -0.03 18.85
C PRO A 78 2.70 -0.03 20.24
N ARG A 79 2.29 1.14 20.76
CA ARG A 79 1.70 1.28 22.08
C ARG A 79 0.17 1.20 22.07
N GLN A 80 -0.44 1.18 20.90
CA GLN A 80 -1.89 1.24 20.72
C GLN A 80 -2.49 2.46 21.41
N MET A 81 -1.86 3.60 21.21
CA MET A 81 -2.22 4.88 21.84
C MET A 81 -2.31 5.99 20.79
N ALA A 82 -3.05 7.03 21.13
CA ALA A 82 -3.06 8.29 20.41
C ALA A 82 -2.90 9.45 21.36
N THR A 83 -1.97 10.36 21.10
CA THR A 83 -1.85 11.62 21.84
C THR A 83 -2.50 12.72 21.04
N VAL A 84 -3.61 13.26 21.54
CA VAL A 84 -4.34 14.38 20.93
C VAL A 84 -3.90 15.68 21.56
N ARG A 85 -3.43 16.63 20.74
CA ARG A 85 -3.04 17.99 21.17
C ARG A 85 -3.96 19.01 20.52
N ASN A 86 -4.46 19.95 21.29
CA ASN A 86 -5.20 21.09 20.76
C ASN A 86 -4.28 22.30 20.51
N SER A 87 -4.83 23.35 19.90
CA SER A 87 -4.10 24.59 19.59
C SER A 87 -3.61 25.34 20.84
N ALA A 88 -4.21 25.10 22.01
CA ALA A 88 -3.77 25.66 23.30
C ALA A 88 -2.60 24.88 23.92
N GLY A 89 -2.13 23.80 23.27
CA GLY A 89 -1.03 22.97 23.74
C GLY A 89 -1.42 21.90 24.77
N LYS A 90 -2.71 21.77 25.11
CA LYS A 90 -3.19 20.68 25.98
C LYS A 90 -3.10 19.36 25.22
N ALA A 91 -2.45 18.36 25.83
CA ALA A 91 -2.31 17.02 25.30
C ALA A 91 -3.08 16.02 26.16
N VAL A 92 -3.72 15.05 25.50
CA VAL A 92 -4.44 13.95 26.12
C VAL A 92 -4.02 12.65 25.44
N ASP A 93 -3.66 11.67 26.25
CA ASP A 93 -3.33 10.32 25.77
C ASP A 93 -4.58 9.45 25.83
N LEU A 94 -4.87 8.82 24.69
CA LEU A 94 -6.00 7.93 24.49
C LEU A 94 -5.51 6.51 24.21
N HIS A 95 -6.24 5.51 24.67
CA HIS A 95 -5.99 4.11 24.39
C HIS A 95 -6.87 3.63 23.25
N GLN A 96 -6.31 2.78 22.39
CA GLN A 96 -7.03 2.17 21.29
C GLN A 96 -8.10 1.21 21.80
N GLU A 97 -9.29 1.33 21.25
CA GLU A 97 -10.39 0.40 21.45
C GLU A 97 -10.56 -0.49 20.21
N LEU A 98 -11.19 -1.64 20.39
CA LEU A 98 -11.51 -2.53 19.27
C LEU A 98 -12.63 -1.92 18.44
N ALA A 99 -12.31 -1.55 17.20
CA ALA A 99 -13.26 -1.09 16.20
C ALA A 99 -13.39 -2.13 15.09
N GLY A 100 -14.59 -2.29 14.55
CA GLY A 100 -14.82 -3.16 13.39
C GLY A 100 -14.17 -2.61 12.11
N SER A 101 -14.11 -1.29 12.00
CA SER A 101 -13.41 -0.53 10.96
C SER A 101 -12.98 0.83 11.50
N GLY A 102 -11.99 1.46 10.83
CA GLY A 102 -11.51 2.76 11.20
C GLY A 102 -10.69 2.81 12.50
N LEU A 103 -10.68 3.96 13.14
CA LEU A 103 -9.98 4.20 14.38
C LEU A 103 -10.95 4.47 15.53
N TRP A 104 -10.59 4.01 16.72
CA TRP A 104 -11.31 4.32 17.95
C TRP A 104 -10.35 4.36 19.12
N TYR A 105 -10.21 5.54 19.74
CA TYR A 105 -9.34 5.79 20.88
C TYR A 105 -10.13 6.51 21.99
N ARG A 106 -9.91 6.10 23.25
CA ARG A 106 -10.63 6.65 24.40
C ARG A 106 -9.71 6.88 25.59
N ALA A 107 -10.10 7.88 26.38
CA ALA A 107 -9.67 8.07 27.76
C ALA A 107 -10.87 8.61 28.55
N SER A 108 -10.71 8.79 29.86
CA SER A 108 -11.79 9.34 30.71
C SER A 108 -12.22 10.73 30.21
N GLY A 109 -13.45 10.84 29.74
CA GLY A 109 -14.03 12.09 29.22
C GLY A 109 -13.60 12.48 27.79
N TYR A 110 -12.79 11.66 27.11
CA TYR A 110 -12.28 11.96 25.76
C TYR A 110 -12.48 10.78 24.82
N GLU A 111 -12.83 11.07 23.57
CA GLU A 111 -12.96 10.05 22.54
C GLU A 111 -12.57 10.61 21.17
N LEU A 112 -11.80 9.84 20.41
CA LEU A 112 -11.52 10.07 19.00
C LEU A 112 -11.94 8.84 18.22
N ARG A 113 -12.90 9.01 17.31
CA ARG A 113 -13.45 7.93 16.50
C ARG A 113 -13.57 8.37 15.05
N GLY A 114 -13.17 7.53 14.10
CA GLY A 114 -13.24 7.94 12.70
C GLY A 114 -12.90 6.86 11.71
N GLU A 115 -13.02 7.24 10.45
CA GLU A 115 -12.68 6.39 9.31
C GLU A 115 -12.13 7.27 8.17
N GLY A 116 -11.04 6.81 7.56
CA GLY A 116 -10.37 7.57 6.49
C GLY A 116 -9.91 8.95 6.97
N ALA A 117 -10.32 9.99 6.25
CA ALA A 117 -9.97 11.37 6.56
C ALA A 117 -10.92 12.05 7.56
N MET A 118 -12.00 11.38 7.97
CA MET A 118 -13.00 11.93 8.87
C MET A 118 -12.86 11.36 10.26
N ALA A 119 -13.03 12.20 11.28
CA ALA A 119 -13.06 11.79 12.67
C ALA A 119 -14.07 12.61 13.46
N VAL A 120 -14.59 12.03 14.53
CA VAL A 120 -15.39 12.70 15.54
C VAL A 120 -14.54 12.83 16.80
N TRP A 121 -14.40 14.04 17.29
CA TRP A 121 -13.69 14.36 18.52
C TRP A 121 -14.67 14.74 19.62
N THR A 122 -14.55 14.09 20.75
CA THR A 122 -15.27 14.43 21.97
C THR A 122 -14.23 14.86 23.02
N GLY A 123 -14.23 16.13 23.38
CA GLY A 123 -13.44 16.67 24.47
C GLY A 123 -14.20 16.58 25.79
N ASP A 124 -13.48 16.77 26.89
CA ASP A 124 -14.01 16.69 28.25
C ASP A 124 -15.22 17.60 28.44
N GLY A 125 -16.38 17.00 28.75
CA GLY A 125 -17.63 17.70 28.99
C GLY A 125 -18.22 18.45 27.79
N ARG A 126 -17.68 18.26 26.57
CA ARG A 126 -18.14 18.93 25.34
C ARG A 126 -18.92 17.99 24.45
N GLN A 127 -19.73 18.59 23.57
CA GLN A 127 -20.41 17.84 22.53
C GLN A 127 -19.41 17.31 21.48
N PRO A 128 -19.67 16.13 20.93
CA PRO A 128 -18.90 15.61 19.81
C PRO A 128 -18.84 16.61 18.65
N THR A 129 -17.70 16.74 18.01
CA THR A 129 -17.52 17.60 16.83
C THR A 129 -16.89 16.81 15.71
N ASP A 130 -17.36 17.05 14.48
CA ASP A 130 -16.80 16.46 13.29
C ASP A 130 -15.51 17.17 12.91
N CYS A 131 -14.48 16.38 12.59
CA CYS A 131 -13.17 16.86 12.23
C CYS A 131 -12.73 16.18 10.92
N ARG A 132 -11.94 16.90 10.13
CA ARG A 132 -11.36 16.39 8.89
C ARG A 132 -9.86 16.49 8.94
N ALA A 133 -9.18 15.43 8.50
CA ALA A 133 -7.72 15.45 8.33
C ALA A 133 -7.33 16.52 7.30
N VAL A 134 -6.32 17.32 7.65
CA VAL A 134 -5.70 18.35 6.82
C VAL A 134 -4.20 18.15 6.87
N ASP A 135 -3.58 17.99 5.70
CA ASP A 135 -2.14 17.85 5.52
C ASP A 135 -1.50 19.22 5.22
#